data_71b28191e56d36fce7e5b36f22318d26
#
_entry.id   71b28191e56d36fce7e5b36f22318d26
#
_cell.length_a   1.000
_cell.length_b   1.000
_cell.length_c   1.000
_cell.angle_alpha   90.00
_cell.angle_beta   90.00
_cell.angle_gamma   90.00
#
_symmetry.space_group_name_H-M   'P 1'
#
loop_
_entity.id
_entity.type
_entity.pdbx_description
1 polymer ?
#
loop_
_entity_poly.entity_id
_entity_poly.type
_entity_poly.pdbx_seq_one_letter_code
_entity_poly.pdbx_strand_id
1 'polypeptide(L)'
;MTRFSRITGTGSYLPPRRLTNADLVAELATLGVESSDEWIVERTGIKARHFAAPNVVSSDLAFEACKNALAAAGRQPQDIDLIIVATSTPDMVFPSTACILQHKLAQTSEAAAGIAGAAAFDVQAVCTGFIYALSVADAMIRAGNATRALVVGSEIFSRLLDFQDRTTCVLFGDGAGAVVLEASETPGILSTDIHANGKHVG
;
A
#
# COMPACT_ATOMS: atom_id res chain seq x y z
N MET A 1 2.26 5.95 32.02
CA MET A 1 1.24 6.69 31.22
C MET A 1 0.75 5.77 30.13
N THR A 2 -0.56 5.72 29.87
CA THR A 2 -1.11 4.91 28.78
C THR A 2 -0.73 5.60 27.47
N ARG A 3 -0.08 4.85 26.56
CA ARG A 3 0.36 5.33 25.26
C ARG A 3 -0.55 4.77 24.19
N PHE A 4 -1.08 5.63 23.36
CA PHE A 4 -1.92 5.29 22.21
C PHE A 4 -1.18 5.63 20.92
N SER A 5 -1.72 5.19 19.80
CA SER A 5 -1.32 5.64 18.47
C SER A 5 -2.47 6.37 17.79
N ARG A 6 -2.15 7.35 16.94
CA ARG A 6 -3.11 8.17 16.22
C ARG A 6 -2.63 8.42 14.80
N ILE A 7 -3.55 8.31 13.83
CA ILE A 7 -3.29 8.71 12.45
C ILE A 7 -3.27 10.24 12.40
N THR A 8 -2.17 10.81 11.93
CA THR A 8 -1.94 12.26 11.83
C THR A 8 -1.89 12.75 10.39
N GLY A 9 -1.65 11.87 9.42
CA GLY A 9 -1.65 12.19 8.00
C GLY A 9 -1.98 10.97 7.16
N THR A 10 -2.59 11.21 6.02
CA THR A 10 -2.91 10.18 5.02
C THR A 10 -2.47 10.63 3.64
N GLY A 11 -2.08 9.69 2.81
CA GLY A 11 -1.70 9.94 1.43
C GLY A 11 -2.01 8.75 0.54
N SER A 12 -2.18 9.01 -0.74
CA SER A 12 -2.42 7.98 -1.73
C SER A 12 -1.72 8.34 -3.04
N TYR A 13 -1.52 7.33 -3.87
CA TYR A 13 -1.02 7.49 -5.23
C TYR A 13 -1.64 6.45 -6.14
N LEU A 14 -2.09 6.89 -7.31
CA LEU A 14 -2.55 6.04 -8.39
C LEU A 14 -1.65 6.26 -9.62
N PRO A 15 -1.22 5.21 -10.31
CA PRO A 15 -0.48 5.35 -11.56
C PRO A 15 -1.24 6.19 -12.58
N PRO A 16 -0.55 6.95 -13.46
CA PRO A 16 -1.20 7.86 -14.39
C PRO A 16 -2.05 7.17 -15.47
N ARG A 17 -1.72 5.91 -15.84
CA ARG A 17 -2.50 5.15 -16.83
C ARG A 17 -3.82 4.70 -16.22
N ARG A 18 -4.87 5.48 -16.49
CA ARG A 18 -6.24 5.16 -16.13
C ARG A 18 -6.90 4.41 -17.27
N LEU A 19 -7.35 3.17 -17.03
CA LEU A 19 -8.14 2.36 -17.96
C LEU A 19 -9.61 2.42 -17.59
N THR A 20 -10.47 2.86 -18.52
CA THR A 20 -11.92 2.65 -18.41
C THR A 20 -12.28 1.20 -18.70
N ASN A 21 -13.53 0.80 -18.41
CA ASN A 21 -13.99 -0.53 -18.81
C ASN A 21 -13.96 -0.70 -20.34
N ALA A 22 -14.31 0.35 -21.10
CA ALA A 22 -14.24 0.30 -22.56
C ALA A 22 -12.80 0.06 -23.07
N ASP A 23 -11.80 0.74 -22.47
CA ASP A 23 -10.39 0.52 -22.81
C ASP A 23 -9.96 -0.92 -22.49
N LEU A 24 -10.33 -1.42 -21.29
CA LEU A 24 -10.00 -2.79 -20.90
C LEU A 24 -10.66 -3.82 -21.81
N VAL A 25 -11.94 -3.63 -22.17
CA VAL A 25 -12.67 -4.52 -23.09
C VAL A 25 -11.99 -4.55 -24.46
N ALA A 26 -11.52 -3.41 -24.96
CA ALA A 26 -10.78 -3.35 -26.21
C ALA A 26 -9.44 -4.14 -26.13
N GLU A 27 -8.72 -4.03 -25.01
CA GLU A 27 -7.49 -4.81 -24.77
C GLU A 27 -7.80 -6.32 -24.68
N LEU A 28 -8.83 -6.72 -23.92
CA LEU A 28 -9.26 -8.12 -23.78
C LEU A 28 -9.68 -8.74 -25.10
N ALA A 29 -10.34 -7.98 -25.95
CA ALA A 29 -10.75 -8.45 -27.29
C ALA A 29 -9.55 -8.84 -28.18
N THR A 30 -8.38 -8.20 -28.01
CA THR A 30 -7.15 -8.58 -28.72
C THR A 30 -6.63 -9.95 -28.30
N LEU A 31 -7.02 -10.42 -27.11
CA LEU A 31 -6.70 -11.74 -26.56
C LEU A 31 -7.81 -12.78 -26.81
N GLY A 32 -8.86 -12.40 -27.54
CA GLY A 32 -10.01 -13.25 -27.79
C GLY A 32 -10.98 -13.38 -26.61
N VAL A 33 -10.90 -12.48 -25.64
CA VAL A 33 -11.76 -12.48 -24.44
C VAL A 33 -12.91 -11.49 -24.62
N GLU A 34 -14.14 -11.98 -24.61
CA GLU A 34 -15.35 -11.16 -24.71
C GLU A 34 -15.76 -10.61 -23.34
N SER A 35 -16.02 -9.29 -23.27
CA SER A 35 -16.57 -8.61 -22.11
C SER A 35 -17.29 -7.33 -22.53
N SER A 36 -17.94 -6.63 -21.58
CA SER A 36 -18.55 -5.31 -21.82
C SER A 36 -18.50 -4.44 -20.55
N ASP A 37 -18.66 -3.13 -20.72
CA ASP A 37 -18.77 -2.20 -19.59
C ASP A 37 -19.94 -2.57 -18.66
N GLU A 38 -21.10 -2.89 -19.26
CA GLU A 38 -22.30 -3.28 -18.53
C GLU A 38 -22.05 -4.54 -17.70
N TRP A 39 -21.41 -5.56 -18.27
CA TRP A 39 -21.07 -6.81 -17.57
C TRP A 39 -20.15 -6.56 -16.38
N ILE A 40 -19.14 -5.68 -16.53
CA ILE A 40 -18.19 -5.34 -15.47
C ILE A 40 -18.89 -4.55 -14.37
N VAL A 41 -19.65 -3.50 -14.72
CA VAL A 41 -20.33 -2.62 -13.75
C VAL A 41 -21.39 -3.39 -12.97
N GLU A 42 -22.20 -4.23 -13.62
CA GLU A 42 -23.23 -5.01 -12.94
C GLU A 42 -22.68 -5.91 -11.84
N ARG A 43 -21.48 -6.49 -12.04
CA ARG A 43 -20.86 -7.46 -11.13
C ARG A 43 -19.93 -6.83 -10.10
N THR A 44 -19.33 -5.69 -10.42
CA THR A 44 -18.23 -5.12 -9.62
C THR A 44 -18.47 -3.68 -9.17
N GLY A 45 -19.30 -2.94 -9.89
CA GLY A 45 -19.43 -1.49 -9.73
C GLY A 45 -18.23 -0.69 -10.25
N ILE A 46 -17.15 -1.36 -10.71
CA ILE A 46 -15.90 -0.72 -11.14
C ILE A 46 -16.09 -0.09 -12.51
N LYS A 47 -15.72 1.19 -12.65
CA LYS A 47 -15.80 1.94 -13.90
C LYS A 47 -14.43 2.18 -14.54
N ALA A 48 -13.37 2.13 -13.75
CA ALA A 48 -11.99 2.29 -14.21
C ALA A 48 -11.01 1.72 -13.20
N ARG A 49 -9.77 1.45 -13.63
CA ARG A 49 -8.62 1.06 -12.81
C ARG A 49 -7.39 1.81 -13.29
N HIS A 50 -6.35 1.77 -12.49
CA HIS A 50 -5.05 2.33 -12.83
C HIS A 50 -4.02 1.22 -12.94
N PHE A 51 -3.17 1.27 -13.95
CA PHE A 51 -2.08 0.32 -14.16
C PHE A 51 -0.74 1.03 -14.19
N ALA A 52 0.22 0.47 -13.48
CA ALA A 52 1.59 0.95 -13.46
C ALA A 52 2.30 0.66 -14.79
N ALA A 53 3.23 1.52 -15.18
CA ALA A 53 4.09 1.26 -16.31
C ALA A 53 5.02 0.06 -16.03
N PRO A 54 5.53 -0.65 -17.07
CA PRO A 54 6.30 -1.88 -16.88
C PRO A 54 7.54 -1.74 -15.98
N ASN A 55 8.15 -0.57 -15.94
CA ASN A 55 9.36 -0.27 -15.15
C ASN A 55 9.08 0.30 -13.75
N VAL A 56 7.81 0.54 -13.41
CA VAL A 56 7.41 1.06 -12.09
C VAL A 56 7.26 -0.09 -11.12
N VAL A 57 7.80 -0.01 -9.91
CA VAL A 57 7.73 -1.04 -8.88
C VAL A 57 6.88 -0.58 -7.69
N SER A 58 6.52 -1.52 -6.80
CA SER A 58 5.63 -1.25 -5.66
C SER A 58 6.16 -0.14 -4.75
N SER A 59 7.48 -0.10 -4.52
CA SER A 59 8.10 0.97 -3.73
C SER A 59 8.03 2.36 -4.39
N ASP A 60 7.85 2.46 -5.73
CA ASP A 60 7.64 3.75 -6.40
C ASP A 60 6.26 4.32 -6.06
N LEU A 61 5.22 3.47 -6.09
CA LEU A 61 3.87 3.87 -5.72
C LEU A 61 3.81 4.24 -4.23
N ALA A 62 4.43 3.40 -3.39
CA ALA A 62 4.57 3.63 -1.95
C ALA A 62 5.26 4.96 -1.65
N PHE A 63 6.33 5.30 -2.38
CA PHE A 63 7.07 6.55 -2.21
C PHE A 63 6.19 7.77 -2.43
N GLU A 64 5.42 7.82 -3.51
CA GLU A 64 4.51 8.94 -3.78
C GLU A 64 3.38 9.04 -2.74
N ALA A 65 2.79 7.91 -2.33
CA ALA A 65 1.79 7.88 -1.26
C ALA A 65 2.37 8.39 0.07
N CYS A 66 3.60 7.99 0.42
CA CYS A 66 4.29 8.44 1.65
C CYS A 66 4.58 9.93 1.64
N LYS A 67 5.01 10.50 0.51
CA LYS A 67 5.22 11.95 0.39
C LYS A 67 3.93 12.71 0.72
N ASN A 68 2.80 12.26 0.18
CA ASN A 68 1.50 12.86 0.44
C ASN A 68 1.07 12.71 1.90
N ALA A 69 1.30 11.54 2.51
CA ALA A 69 0.98 11.28 3.91
C ALA A 69 1.83 12.13 4.87
N LEU A 70 3.14 12.24 4.60
CA LEU A 70 4.07 13.06 5.37
C LEU A 70 3.69 14.55 5.28
N ALA A 71 3.39 15.04 4.07
CA ALA A 71 2.93 16.41 3.88
C ALA A 71 1.63 16.70 4.65
N ALA A 72 0.65 15.78 4.62
CA ALA A 72 -0.60 15.89 5.36
C ALA A 72 -0.39 15.89 6.88
N ALA A 73 0.61 15.15 7.38
CA ALA A 73 0.98 15.11 8.80
C ALA A 73 1.85 16.30 9.23
N GLY A 74 2.36 17.12 8.30
CA GLY A 74 3.36 18.16 8.62
C GLY A 74 4.68 17.57 9.09
N ARG A 75 5.07 16.39 8.56
CA ARG A 75 6.27 15.64 8.93
C ARG A 75 7.23 15.51 7.76
N GLN A 76 8.49 15.20 8.10
CA GLN A 76 9.56 14.95 7.15
C GLN A 76 10.05 13.49 7.29
N PRO A 77 10.72 12.92 6.28
CA PRO A 77 11.20 11.54 6.35
C PRO A 77 12.04 11.23 7.60
N GLN A 78 12.91 12.14 8.04
CA GLN A 78 13.77 11.97 9.21
C GLN A 78 13.01 11.89 10.55
N ASP A 79 11.72 12.26 10.57
CA ASP A 79 10.88 12.16 11.77
C ASP A 79 10.37 10.73 12.00
N ILE A 80 10.53 9.83 11.03
CA ILE A 80 9.98 8.48 11.03
C ILE A 80 11.01 7.49 11.59
N ASP A 81 10.59 6.66 12.53
CA ASP A 81 11.41 5.62 13.17
C ASP A 81 10.93 4.19 12.86
N LEU A 82 9.81 4.04 12.11
CA LEU A 82 9.27 2.74 11.71
C LEU A 82 8.60 2.84 10.33
N ILE A 83 8.89 1.88 9.45
CA ILE A 83 8.22 1.74 8.14
C ILE A 83 7.71 0.31 8.02
N ILE A 84 6.41 0.15 7.78
CA ILE A 84 5.80 -1.15 7.48
C ILE A 84 5.06 -1.05 6.16
N VAL A 85 5.44 -1.88 5.21
CA VAL A 85 4.75 -1.99 3.92
C VAL A 85 3.95 -3.28 3.86
N ALA A 86 2.64 -3.17 3.68
CA ALA A 86 1.77 -4.30 3.37
C ALA A 86 1.73 -4.47 1.85
N THR A 87 2.26 -5.57 1.35
CA THR A 87 2.28 -5.87 -0.09
C THR A 87 2.34 -7.37 -0.36
N SER A 88 1.66 -7.79 -1.43
CA SER A 88 1.75 -9.12 -2.04
C SER A 88 2.53 -9.08 -3.36
N THR A 89 2.91 -7.87 -3.79
CA THR A 89 3.66 -7.61 -5.02
C THR A 89 4.94 -6.82 -4.70
N PRO A 90 5.84 -7.38 -3.87
CA PRO A 90 7.07 -6.69 -3.50
C PRO A 90 7.94 -6.44 -4.74
N ASP A 91 8.84 -5.46 -4.65
CA ASP A 91 9.80 -5.18 -5.72
C ASP A 91 10.67 -6.41 -6.01
N MET A 92 11.08 -7.09 -4.95
CA MET A 92 11.87 -8.34 -4.97
C MET A 92 11.70 -9.09 -3.64
N VAL A 93 12.22 -10.31 -3.56
CA VAL A 93 12.15 -11.14 -2.34
C VAL A 93 12.95 -10.50 -1.19
N PHE A 94 14.12 -9.96 -1.49
CA PHE A 94 14.96 -9.20 -0.56
C PHE A 94 15.87 -8.24 -1.32
N PRO A 95 16.17 -7.02 -0.76
CA PRO A 95 15.64 -6.49 0.49
C PRO A 95 14.13 -6.26 0.42
N SER A 96 13.49 -6.05 1.60
CA SER A 96 12.05 -5.78 1.66
C SER A 96 11.69 -4.49 0.92
N THR A 97 10.46 -4.39 0.43
CA THR A 97 9.93 -3.17 -0.20
C THR A 97 10.02 -1.98 0.74
N ALA A 98 9.83 -2.19 2.05
CA ALA A 98 9.99 -1.15 3.08
C ALA A 98 11.44 -0.63 3.16
N CYS A 99 12.46 -1.50 3.04
CA CYS A 99 13.85 -1.07 3.00
C CYS A 99 14.17 -0.27 1.73
N ILE A 100 13.62 -0.68 0.58
CA ILE A 100 13.78 0.06 -0.68
C ILE A 100 13.09 1.42 -0.59
N LEU A 101 11.89 1.47 -0.03
CA LEU A 101 11.16 2.71 0.22
C LEU A 101 11.93 3.65 1.16
N GLN A 102 12.49 3.10 2.26
CA GLN A 102 13.35 3.86 3.18
C GLN A 102 14.51 4.52 2.44
N HIS A 103 15.20 3.76 1.59
CA HIS A 103 16.30 4.28 0.78
C HIS A 103 15.83 5.41 -0.15
N LYS A 104 14.69 5.25 -0.85
CA LYS A 104 14.13 6.30 -1.72
C LYS A 104 13.78 7.57 -0.93
N LEU A 105 13.17 7.43 0.24
CA LEU A 105 12.83 8.56 1.11
C LEU A 105 14.09 9.27 1.63
N ALA A 106 15.14 8.52 1.98
CA ALA A 106 16.42 9.08 2.45
C ALA A 106 17.12 9.97 1.40
N GLN A 107 16.84 9.75 0.12
CA GLN A 107 17.45 10.50 -0.98
C GLN A 107 16.72 11.82 -1.31
N THR A 108 15.60 12.13 -0.67
CA THR A 108 14.81 13.35 -0.97
C THR A 108 15.49 14.64 -0.53
N SER A 109 16.34 14.59 0.49
CA SER A 109 17.17 15.69 0.96
C SER A 109 18.28 15.17 1.88
N GLU A 110 19.30 15.99 2.15
CA GLU A 110 20.36 15.65 3.11
C GLU A 110 19.80 15.36 4.51
N ALA A 111 18.83 16.15 4.98
CA ALA A 111 18.16 15.92 6.26
C ALA A 111 17.36 14.61 6.27
N ALA A 112 16.74 14.24 5.15
CA ALA A 112 15.97 13.03 5.01
C ALA A 112 16.81 11.75 5.18
N ALA A 113 18.13 11.81 5.03
CA ALA A 113 19.02 10.69 5.29
C ALA A 113 18.89 10.13 6.73
N GLY A 114 18.39 10.95 7.67
CA GLY A 114 18.09 10.52 9.06
C GLY A 114 17.09 9.35 9.16
N ILE A 115 16.24 9.11 8.15
CA ILE A 115 15.32 7.96 8.13
C ILE A 115 16.05 6.61 8.02
N ALA A 116 17.31 6.60 7.64
CA ALA A 116 18.09 5.37 7.48
C ALA A 116 18.24 4.56 8.79
N GLY A 117 17.97 5.17 9.96
CA GLY A 117 17.93 4.47 11.24
C GLY A 117 16.57 3.85 11.60
N ALA A 118 15.52 4.11 10.83
CA ALA A 118 14.20 3.56 11.08
C ALA A 118 14.15 2.04 10.85
N ALA A 119 13.39 1.33 11.68
CA ALA A 119 13.08 -0.08 11.39
C ALA A 119 12.18 -0.17 10.13
N ALA A 120 12.49 -1.11 9.22
CA ALA A 120 11.76 -1.25 7.97
C ALA A 120 11.55 -2.72 7.60
N PHE A 121 10.31 -3.14 7.38
CA PHE A 121 9.97 -4.52 6.98
C PHE A 121 8.60 -4.58 6.29
N ASP A 122 8.37 -5.67 5.56
CA ASP A 122 7.12 -5.95 4.87
C ASP A 122 6.22 -6.88 5.68
N VAL A 123 4.90 -6.74 5.48
CA VAL A 123 3.86 -7.66 5.98
C VAL A 123 3.06 -8.15 4.78
N GLN A 124 2.87 -9.47 4.70
CA GLN A 124 2.04 -10.07 3.65
C GLN A 124 0.81 -10.74 4.28
N ALA A 125 -0.36 -10.19 4.03
CA ALA A 125 -1.66 -10.75 4.38
C ALA A 125 -2.73 -10.33 3.37
N VAL A 126 -2.35 -10.16 2.11
CA VAL A 126 -3.18 -9.79 0.96
C VAL A 126 -4.09 -8.60 1.28
N CYS A 127 -5.40 -8.70 1.02
CA CYS A 127 -6.37 -7.61 1.20
C CYS A 127 -6.48 -7.10 2.64
N THR A 128 -6.12 -7.93 3.64
CA THR A 128 -6.11 -7.55 5.06
C THR A 128 -4.74 -7.01 5.50
N GLY A 129 -3.73 -7.05 4.62
CA GLY A 129 -2.34 -6.71 4.93
C GLY A 129 -2.18 -5.34 5.60
N PHE A 130 -2.91 -4.32 5.12
CA PHE A 130 -2.86 -2.99 5.71
C PHE A 130 -3.34 -2.99 7.18
N ILE A 131 -4.38 -3.75 7.52
CA ILE A 131 -4.88 -3.85 8.91
C ILE A 131 -3.87 -4.59 9.79
N TYR A 132 -3.19 -5.63 9.26
CA TYR A 132 -2.09 -6.29 9.99
C TYR A 132 -0.93 -5.33 10.23
N ALA A 133 -0.49 -4.58 9.21
CA ALA A 133 0.57 -3.59 9.33
C ALA A 133 0.22 -2.50 10.34
N LEU A 134 -1.02 -1.99 10.31
CA LEU A 134 -1.54 -0.99 11.25
C LEU A 134 -1.54 -1.55 12.69
N SER A 135 -1.99 -2.79 12.87
CA SER A 135 -2.02 -3.47 14.17
C SER A 135 -0.62 -3.63 14.76
N VAL A 136 0.36 -4.03 13.92
CA VAL A 136 1.77 -4.16 14.34
C VAL A 136 2.35 -2.79 14.71
N ALA A 137 2.12 -1.76 13.91
CA ALA A 137 2.59 -0.41 14.18
C ALA A 137 1.99 0.16 15.48
N ASP A 138 0.68 -0.02 15.71
CA ASP A 138 0.00 0.38 16.95
C ASP A 138 0.64 -0.32 18.16
N ALA A 139 0.85 -1.63 18.08
CA ALA A 139 1.47 -2.40 19.15
C ALA A 139 2.90 -1.93 19.44
N MET A 140 3.73 -1.66 18.42
CA MET A 140 5.11 -1.17 18.59
C MET A 140 5.13 0.24 19.20
N ILE A 141 4.23 1.12 18.78
CA ILE A 141 4.10 2.47 19.36
C ILE A 141 3.65 2.38 20.82
N ARG A 142 2.65 1.58 21.13
CA ARG A 142 2.15 1.41 22.50
C ARG A 142 3.20 0.80 23.44
N ALA A 143 4.01 -0.13 22.93
CA ALA A 143 5.12 -0.72 23.65
C ALA A 143 6.32 0.23 23.84
N GLY A 144 6.35 1.38 23.15
CA GLY A 144 7.44 2.35 23.20
C GLY A 144 8.62 2.02 22.28
N ASN A 145 8.46 1.05 21.38
CA ASN A 145 9.49 0.65 20.41
C ASN A 145 9.54 1.56 19.18
N ALA A 146 8.50 2.33 18.95
CA ALA A 146 8.44 3.35 17.91
C ALA A 146 7.67 4.58 18.42
N THR A 147 7.89 5.71 17.77
CA THR A 147 7.20 6.98 18.07
C THR A 147 6.38 7.44 16.88
N ARG A 148 6.91 7.26 15.67
CA ARG A 148 6.23 7.62 14.40
C ARG A 148 6.46 6.55 13.35
N ALA A 149 5.37 6.02 12.84
CA ALA A 149 5.40 4.98 11.82
C ALA A 149 4.78 5.47 10.50
N LEU A 150 5.40 5.08 9.39
CA LEU A 150 4.73 5.01 8.08
C LEU A 150 4.15 3.61 7.91
N VAL A 151 2.83 3.53 7.76
CA VAL A 151 2.12 2.29 7.45
C VAL A 151 1.57 2.42 6.04
N VAL A 152 1.98 1.51 5.16
CA VAL A 152 1.76 1.63 3.73
C VAL A 152 1.12 0.36 3.20
N GLY A 153 0.09 0.49 2.36
CA GLY A 153 -0.37 -0.57 1.47
C GLY A 153 0.03 -0.20 0.04
N SER A 154 0.72 -1.08 -0.67
CA SER A 154 1.13 -0.82 -2.05
C SER A 154 1.09 -2.09 -2.88
N GLU A 155 0.41 -2.02 -4.03
CA GLU A 155 0.25 -3.17 -4.91
C GLU A 155 0.40 -2.79 -6.38
N ILE A 156 1.09 -3.65 -7.15
CA ILE A 156 1.06 -3.69 -8.60
C ILE A 156 0.41 -5.02 -9.01
N PHE A 157 -0.87 -5.12 -8.71
CA PHE A 157 -1.62 -6.36 -8.86
C PHE A 157 -1.84 -6.74 -10.33
N SER A 158 -1.81 -5.74 -11.24
CA SER A 158 -1.93 -5.94 -12.67
C SER A 158 -0.92 -6.94 -13.25
N ARG A 159 0.23 -7.14 -12.58
CA ARG A 159 1.27 -8.09 -13.02
C ARG A 159 0.99 -9.55 -12.67
N LEU A 160 0.06 -9.79 -11.76
CA LEU A 160 -0.36 -11.13 -11.32
C LEU A 160 -1.60 -11.63 -12.07
N LEU A 161 -2.28 -10.74 -12.81
CA LEU A 161 -3.55 -11.06 -13.45
C LEU A 161 -3.33 -11.91 -14.70
N ASP A 162 -4.15 -12.94 -14.83
CA ASP A 162 -4.38 -13.62 -16.11
C ASP A 162 -5.47 -12.86 -16.88
N PHE A 163 -5.09 -12.15 -17.93
CA PHE A 163 -6.02 -11.40 -18.76
C PHE A 163 -6.88 -12.29 -19.68
N GLN A 164 -6.67 -13.61 -19.70
CA GLN A 164 -7.59 -14.56 -20.30
C GLN A 164 -8.74 -14.95 -19.38
N ASP A 165 -8.58 -14.75 -18.06
CA ASP A 165 -9.66 -14.90 -17.08
C ASP A 165 -10.37 -13.57 -16.83
N ARG A 166 -11.43 -13.29 -17.58
CA ARG A 166 -12.22 -12.07 -17.41
C ARG A 166 -12.93 -11.96 -16.06
N THR A 167 -13.06 -13.08 -15.31
CA THR A 167 -13.77 -13.06 -14.03
C THR A 167 -12.94 -12.44 -12.92
N THR A 168 -11.62 -12.45 -13.06
CA THR A 168 -10.68 -11.88 -12.08
C THR A 168 -9.95 -10.64 -12.59
N CYS A 169 -9.55 -10.56 -13.86
CA CYS A 169 -8.75 -9.44 -14.37
C CYS A 169 -9.48 -8.09 -14.33
N VAL A 170 -10.80 -8.08 -14.28
CA VAL A 170 -11.59 -6.84 -14.19
C VAL A 170 -11.67 -6.25 -12.77
N LEU A 171 -11.25 -7.02 -11.73
CA LEU A 171 -11.44 -6.65 -10.32
C LEU A 171 -10.32 -5.78 -9.77
N PHE A 172 -9.12 -5.84 -10.35
CA PHE A 172 -7.92 -5.32 -9.72
C PHE A 172 -7.27 -4.19 -10.53
N GLY A 173 -6.44 -3.43 -9.85
CA GLY A 173 -5.59 -2.40 -10.38
C GLY A 173 -4.40 -2.17 -9.47
N ASP A 174 -3.63 -1.13 -9.76
CA ASP A 174 -2.40 -0.77 -9.06
C ASP A 174 -2.58 0.53 -8.30
N GLY A 175 -1.92 0.64 -7.16
CA GLY A 175 -1.97 1.85 -6.34
C GLY A 175 -1.29 1.68 -5.00
N ALA A 176 -1.16 2.79 -4.28
CA ALA A 176 -0.66 2.81 -2.91
C ALA A 176 -1.44 3.79 -2.04
N GLY A 177 -1.54 3.43 -0.76
CA GLY A 177 -2.02 4.29 0.30
C GLY A 177 -1.07 4.24 1.49
N ALA A 178 -0.90 5.39 2.17
CA ALA A 178 -0.03 5.48 3.32
C ALA A 178 -0.68 6.31 4.43
N VAL A 179 -0.35 5.97 5.68
CA VAL A 179 -0.70 6.79 6.84
C VAL A 179 0.55 7.04 7.69
N VAL A 180 0.61 8.22 8.30
CA VAL A 180 1.53 8.51 9.40
C VAL A 180 0.79 8.21 10.69
N LEU A 181 1.34 7.30 11.50
CA LEU A 181 0.83 6.92 12.80
C LEU A 181 1.79 7.42 13.88
N GLU A 182 1.31 8.21 14.84
CA GLU A 182 2.13 8.81 15.89
C GLU A 182 1.69 8.39 17.29
N ALA A 183 2.65 8.33 18.20
CA ALA A 183 2.40 8.20 19.64
C ALA A 183 1.54 9.37 20.14
N SER A 184 0.55 9.06 20.96
CA SER A 184 -0.43 10.03 21.48
C SER A 184 -0.81 9.70 22.93
N GLU A 185 -1.14 10.72 23.71
CA GLU A 185 -1.76 10.57 25.03
C GLU A 185 -3.29 10.41 24.92
N THR A 186 -3.87 10.78 23.78
CA THR A 186 -5.30 10.60 23.50
C THR A 186 -5.52 9.39 22.59
N PRO A 187 -6.59 8.59 22.81
CA PRO A 187 -6.92 7.46 21.94
C PRO A 187 -7.08 7.86 20.48
N GLY A 188 -6.53 7.05 19.58
CA GLY A 188 -6.71 7.15 18.13
C GLY A 188 -7.14 5.81 17.56
N ILE A 189 -6.24 4.83 17.49
CA ILE A 189 -6.62 3.45 17.19
C ILE A 189 -7.23 2.85 18.47
N LEU A 190 -8.51 2.51 18.41
CA LEU A 190 -9.23 1.99 19.58
C LEU A 190 -9.04 0.48 19.73
N SER A 191 -9.16 -0.24 18.63
CA SER A 191 -8.95 -1.69 18.55
C SER A 191 -8.59 -2.10 17.13
N THR A 192 -7.90 -3.23 17.00
CA THR A 192 -7.67 -3.93 15.75
C THR A 192 -8.13 -5.38 15.91
N ASP A 193 -8.72 -5.93 14.84
CA ASP A 193 -9.19 -7.31 14.82
C ASP A 193 -8.67 -7.98 13.55
N ILE A 194 -7.90 -9.05 13.70
CA ILE A 194 -7.18 -9.73 12.63
C ILE A 194 -7.43 -11.23 12.71
N HIS A 195 -7.87 -11.81 11.59
CA HIS A 195 -8.18 -13.23 11.48
C HIS A 195 -7.64 -13.82 10.18
N ALA A 196 -7.35 -15.12 10.20
CA ALA A 196 -7.02 -15.90 9.03
C ALA A 196 -7.69 -17.27 9.11
N ASN A 197 -8.09 -17.83 7.96
CA ASN A 197 -8.62 -19.17 7.86
C ASN A 197 -7.82 -20.00 6.86
N GLY A 198 -6.92 -20.82 7.35
CA GLY A 198 -6.06 -21.70 6.55
C GLY A 198 -6.77 -22.93 5.95
N LYS A 199 -8.09 -23.10 6.11
CA LYS A 199 -8.83 -24.25 5.57
C LYS A 199 -9.04 -24.18 4.04
N HIS A 200 -8.85 -23.02 3.43
CA HIS A 200 -9.11 -22.75 2.02
C HIS A 200 -7.83 -22.64 1.19
N VAL A 201 -6.80 -23.39 1.56
CA VAL A 201 -5.56 -23.52 0.80
C VAL A 201 -5.76 -24.65 -0.22
N GLY A 202 -5.87 -24.30 -1.51
CA GLY A 202 -6.03 -25.24 -2.61
C GLY A 202 -6.92 -24.73 -3.69
#